data_756715cec965eab4ff79954f629f73c6
#
_entry.id   756715cec965eab4ff79954f629f73c6
#
_cell.length_a   1.000
_cell.length_b   1.000
_cell.length_c   1.000
_cell.angle_alpha   90.00
_cell.angle_beta   90.00
_cell.angle_gamma   90.00
#
_symmetry.space_group_name_H-M   'P 1'
#
loop_
_entity.id
_entity.type
_entity.pdbx_description
1 polymer ?
#
loop_
_entity_poly.entity_id
_entity_poly.type
_entity_poly.pdbx_seq_one_letter_code
_entity_poly.pdbx_strand_id
1 'polypeptide(L)'
;SIYPERGLQERKDAEVKEHLAAVKAKMSPEEIEAIVEQTKRLKLRQEAPDSDEALASIPLLELSDLNPNIEEVERRESKIGNTTVHFVPTFTKGINYVGLYFNLSCLTEDELFYADILSDIIGRIDTSERGYEALAKDINMNLGGLSSDITAISKDGKRDEFTPLMIVRAKALHSKLPDLCRLINEVVQKADYSDDRRLT
;
A
#
# COMPACT_ATOMS: atom_id res chain seq x y z
N SER A 1 -15.11 1.20 -17.66
CA SER A 1 -15.84 1.87 -16.57
C SER A 1 -16.68 0.83 -15.82
N ILE A 2 -16.72 0.92 -14.52
CA ILE A 2 -17.54 0.04 -13.67
C ILE A 2 -18.70 0.90 -13.18
N TYR A 3 -19.92 0.43 -13.45
CA TYR A 3 -21.15 1.09 -13.00
C TYR A 3 -21.88 0.21 -11.98
N PRO A 4 -22.44 0.77 -10.90
CA PRO A 4 -23.25 0.03 -9.96
C PRO A 4 -24.59 -0.37 -10.62
N GLU A 5 -24.96 -1.63 -10.48
CA GLU A 5 -26.26 -2.18 -10.91
C GLU A 5 -27.07 -2.57 -9.69
N ARG A 6 -28.23 -1.92 -9.49
CA ARG A 6 -29.14 -2.27 -8.40
C ARG A 6 -29.74 -3.65 -8.65
N GLY A 7 -29.78 -4.50 -7.62
CA GLY A 7 -30.35 -5.85 -7.72
C GLY A 7 -29.41 -6.88 -8.39
N LEU A 8 -28.15 -6.53 -8.71
CA LEU A 8 -27.21 -7.46 -9.32
C LEU A 8 -26.93 -8.67 -8.41
N GLN A 9 -26.75 -8.42 -7.11
CA GLN A 9 -26.45 -9.50 -6.16
C GLN A 9 -27.65 -10.44 -6.03
N GLU A 10 -28.84 -9.90 -5.86
CA GLU A 10 -30.08 -10.68 -5.74
C GLU A 10 -30.33 -11.54 -7.00
N ARG A 11 -30.06 -11.00 -8.19
CA ARG A 11 -30.18 -11.76 -9.44
C ARG A 11 -29.16 -12.90 -9.49
N LYS A 12 -27.88 -12.63 -9.14
CA LYS A 12 -26.83 -13.66 -9.10
C LYS A 12 -27.17 -14.76 -8.08
N ASP A 13 -27.66 -14.37 -6.92
CA ASP A 13 -28.04 -15.32 -5.88
C ASP A 13 -29.22 -16.20 -6.32
N ALA A 14 -30.17 -15.63 -7.04
CA ALA A 14 -31.29 -16.38 -7.63
C ALA A 14 -30.82 -17.38 -8.72
N GLU A 15 -29.93 -16.94 -9.61
CA GLU A 15 -29.32 -17.80 -10.64
C GLU A 15 -28.55 -18.97 -10.01
N VAL A 16 -27.73 -18.69 -8.98
CA VAL A 16 -26.99 -19.72 -8.25
C VAL A 16 -27.96 -20.71 -7.56
N LYS A 17 -28.98 -20.17 -6.90
CA LYS A 17 -29.98 -20.99 -6.20
C LYS A 17 -30.77 -21.92 -7.17
N GLU A 18 -31.14 -21.39 -8.33
CA GLU A 18 -31.81 -22.17 -9.38
C GLU A 18 -30.87 -23.25 -9.93
N HIS A 19 -29.63 -22.92 -10.23
CA HIS A 19 -28.64 -23.87 -10.68
C HIS A 19 -28.42 -25.01 -9.67
N LEU A 20 -28.22 -24.64 -8.38
CA LEU A 20 -28.06 -25.65 -7.33
C LEU A 20 -29.29 -26.53 -7.13
N ALA A 21 -30.50 -25.98 -7.27
CA ALA A 21 -31.73 -26.76 -7.22
C ALA A 21 -31.81 -27.77 -8.38
N ALA A 22 -31.43 -27.36 -9.60
CA ALA A 22 -31.38 -28.23 -10.77
C ALA A 22 -30.33 -29.34 -10.63
N VAL A 23 -29.16 -29.04 -10.04
CA VAL A 23 -28.11 -30.03 -9.73
C VAL A 23 -28.64 -31.04 -8.70
N LYS A 24 -29.20 -30.54 -7.59
CA LYS A 24 -29.75 -31.38 -6.52
C LYS A 24 -30.88 -32.32 -7.01
N ALA A 25 -31.72 -31.85 -7.93
CA ALA A 25 -32.79 -32.66 -8.49
C ALA A 25 -32.31 -33.87 -9.32
N LYS A 26 -31.04 -33.84 -9.77
CA LYS A 26 -30.43 -34.94 -10.54
C LYS A 26 -29.60 -35.89 -9.66
N MET A 27 -29.41 -35.57 -8.39
CA MET A 27 -28.60 -36.38 -7.48
C MET A 27 -29.43 -37.50 -6.85
N SER A 28 -28.75 -38.62 -6.60
CA SER A 28 -29.35 -39.70 -5.83
C SER A 28 -29.40 -39.35 -4.33
N PRO A 29 -30.28 -40.00 -3.55
CA PRO A 29 -30.30 -39.82 -2.10
C PRO A 29 -28.95 -40.10 -1.45
N GLU A 30 -28.20 -41.10 -1.93
CA GLU A 30 -26.88 -41.49 -1.42
C GLU A 30 -25.83 -40.41 -1.67
N GLU A 31 -25.86 -39.76 -2.86
CA GLU A 31 -24.97 -38.67 -3.19
C GLU A 31 -25.22 -37.44 -2.30
N ILE A 32 -26.51 -37.14 -2.04
CA ILE A 32 -26.89 -36.04 -1.14
C ILE A 32 -26.42 -36.33 0.28
N GLU A 33 -26.61 -37.57 0.78
CA GLU A 33 -26.17 -37.96 2.12
C GLU A 33 -24.65 -37.89 2.25
N ALA A 34 -23.91 -38.32 1.23
CA ALA A 34 -22.45 -38.21 1.18
C ALA A 34 -21.97 -36.76 1.29
N ILE A 35 -22.61 -35.82 0.60
CA ILE A 35 -22.28 -34.38 0.69
C ILE A 35 -22.56 -33.81 2.08
N VAL A 36 -23.69 -34.19 2.67
CA VAL A 36 -24.07 -33.78 4.02
C VAL A 36 -23.03 -34.26 5.03
N GLU A 37 -22.63 -35.53 4.94
CA GLU A 37 -21.64 -36.12 5.85
C GLU A 37 -20.24 -35.49 5.66
N GLN A 38 -19.84 -35.27 4.42
CA GLN A 38 -18.59 -34.56 4.12
C GLN A 38 -18.60 -33.13 4.69
N THR A 39 -19.72 -32.42 4.55
CA THR A 39 -19.88 -31.06 5.07
C THR A 39 -19.82 -31.04 6.61
N LYS A 40 -20.45 -31.99 7.29
CA LYS A 40 -20.37 -32.14 8.74
C LYS A 40 -18.94 -32.37 9.20
N ARG A 41 -18.21 -33.31 8.53
CA ARG A 41 -16.80 -33.57 8.84
C ARG A 41 -15.93 -32.35 8.64
N LEU A 42 -16.16 -31.58 7.55
CA LEU A 42 -15.42 -30.36 7.30
C LEU A 42 -15.65 -29.32 8.40
N LYS A 43 -16.91 -29.09 8.79
CA LYS A 43 -17.23 -28.18 9.89
C LYS A 43 -16.59 -28.59 11.22
N LEU A 44 -16.70 -29.87 11.59
CA LEU A 44 -16.07 -30.40 12.80
C LEU A 44 -14.55 -30.18 12.78
N ARG A 45 -13.90 -30.38 11.61
CA ARG A 45 -12.45 -30.15 11.48
C ARG A 45 -12.09 -28.67 11.59
N GLN A 46 -12.91 -27.76 11.03
CA GLN A 46 -12.68 -26.31 11.11
C GLN A 46 -12.90 -25.74 12.52
N GLU A 47 -13.83 -26.34 13.29
CA GLU A 47 -14.16 -25.91 14.64
C GLU A 47 -13.31 -26.61 15.71
N ALA A 48 -12.64 -27.70 15.36
CA ALA A 48 -11.78 -28.41 16.30
C ALA A 48 -10.52 -27.59 16.60
N PRO A 49 -10.18 -27.37 17.87
CA PRO A 49 -8.91 -26.77 18.23
C PRO A 49 -7.75 -27.69 17.78
N ASP A 50 -6.64 -27.06 17.42
CA ASP A 50 -5.41 -27.80 17.12
C ASP A 50 -4.92 -28.52 18.38
N SER A 51 -4.34 -29.71 18.18
CA SER A 51 -3.76 -30.46 19.32
C SER A 51 -2.48 -29.78 19.84
N ASP A 52 -2.15 -30.02 21.12
CA ASP A 52 -0.94 -29.48 21.73
C ASP A 52 0.32 -29.91 20.97
N GLU A 53 0.34 -31.13 20.39
CA GLU A 53 1.44 -31.60 19.54
C GLU A 53 1.53 -30.82 18.23
N ALA A 54 0.38 -30.49 17.61
CA ALA A 54 0.34 -29.69 16.41
C ALA A 54 0.83 -28.27 16.68
N LEU A 55 0.39 -27.67 17.77
CA LEU A 55 0.86 -26.34 18.21
C LEU A 55 2.36 -26.35 18.54
N ALA A 56 2.85 -27.38 19.20
CA ALA A 56 4.28 -27.53 19.52
C ALA A 56 5.14 -27.76 18.29
N SER A 57 4.57 -28.21 17.16
CA SER A 57 5.30 -28.38 15.91
C SER A 57 5.56 -27.07 15.15
N ILE A 58 4.90 -25.99 15.53
CA ILE A 58 5.12 -24.66 14.93
C ILE A 58 6.48 -24.14 15.41
N PRO A 59 7.45 -23.86 14.49
CA PRO A 59 8.74 -23.34 14.89
C PRO A 59 8.58 -21.95 15.51
N LEU A 60 9.02 -21.82 16.75
CA LEU A 60 9.08 -20.53 17.45
C LEU A 60 10.49 -19.96 17.32
N LEU A 61 10.58 -18.64 17.24
CA LEU A 61 11.87 -17.95 17.25
C LEU A 61 12.47 -18.03 18.66
N GLU A 62 13.72 -18.43 18.73
CA GLU A 62 14.53 -18.37 19.94
C GLU A 62 15.48 -17.16 19.89
N LEU A 63 16.03 -16.78 21.02
CA LEU A 63 17.01 -15.68 21.07
C LEU A 63 18.26 -15.99 20.24
N SER A 64 18.60 -17.27 20.07
CA SER A 64 19.68 -17.73 19.22
C SER A 64 19.46 -17.50 17.73
N ASP A 65 18.21 -17.35 17.29
CA ASP A 65 17.86 -17.08 15.88
C ASP A 65 18.01 -15.60 15.53
N LEU A 66 18.17 -14.74 16.55
CA LEU A 66 18.38 -13.31 16.34
C LEU A 66 19.86 -13.04 16.02
N ASN A 67 20.11 -12.40 14.89
CA ASN A 67 21.44 -11.89 14.59
C ASN A 67 21.71 -10.65 15.46
N PRO A 68 22.65 -10.69 16.42
CA PRO A 68 22.96 -9.53 17.27
C PRO A 68 23.69 -8.42 16.54
N ASN A 69 24.19 -8.70 15.34
CA ASN A 69 24.88 -7.71 14.52
C ASN A 69 23.87 -6.95 13.67
N ILE A 70 23.95 -5.64 13.69
CA ILE A 70 23.18 -4.79 12.78
C ILE A 70 23.78 -4.96 11.38
N GLU A 71 22.95 -5.35 10.41
CA GLU A 71 23.36 -5.40 9.02
C GLU A 71 23.53 -3.97 8.49
N GLU A 72 24.77 -3.60 8.19
CA GLU A 72 25.05 -2.30 7.57
C GLU A 72 24.65 -2.33 6.11
N VAL A 73 23.73 -1.43 5.75
CA VAL A 73 23.31 -1.26 4.35
C VAL A 73 24.29 -0.32 3.65
N GLU A 74 24.91 -0.77 2.55
CA GLU A 74 25.77 0.08 1.73
C GLU A 74 25.00 1.34 1.30
N ARG A 75 25.57 2.50 1.59
CA ARG A 75 25.00 3.80 1.22
C ARG A 75 26.08 4.69 0.62
N ARG A 76 25.77 5.22 -0.56
CA ARG A 76 26.62 6.23 -1.24
C ARG A 76 25.98 7.59 -1.11
N GLU A 77 26.73 8.55 -0.62
CA GLU A 77 26.26 9.92 -0.47
C GLU A 77 26.84 10.81 -1.58
N SER A 78 25.98 11.67 -2.13
CA SER A 78 26.37 12.70 -3.10
C SER A 78 25.54 13.95 -2.88
N LYS A 79 25.86 15.04 -3.58
CA LYS A 79 25.10 16.30 -3.53
C LYS A 79 24.72 16.76 -4.92
N ILE A 80 23.48 17.24 -5.05
CA ILE A 80 22.97 17.94 -6.23
C ILE A 80 22.51 19.32 -5.75
N GLY A 81 23.31 20.35 -6.04
CA GLY A 81 23.13 21.67 -5.44
C GLY A 81 23.24 21.60 -3.92
N ASN A 82 22.21 22.03 -3.21
CA ASN A 82 22.12 21.97 -1.74
C ASN A 82 21.45 20.68 -1.22
N THR A 83 20.98 19.81 -2.11
CA THR A 83 20.28 18.59 -1.71
C THR A 83 21.24 17.43 -1.56
N THR A 84 21.22 16.78 -0.41
CA THR A 84 21.95 15.52 -0.18
C THR A 84 21.17 14.37 -0.79
N VAL A 85 21.86 13.53 -1.57
CA VAL A 85 21.31 12.34 -2.21
C VAL A 85 21.97 11.11 -1.61
N HIS A 86 21.16 10.23 -1.06
CA HIS A 86 21.58 8.90 -0.59
C HIS A 86 21.17 7.85 -1.61
N PHE A 87 22.15 7.16 -2.17
CA PHE A 87 21.93 6.03 -3.07
C PHE A 87 22.24 4.73 -2.34
N VAL A 88 21.25 3.84 -2.29
CA VAL A 88 21.36 2.52 -1.66
C VAL A 88 21.34 1.47 -2.77
N PRO A 89 22.50 0.89 -3.14
CA PRO A 89 22.57 -0.16 -4.16
C PRO A 89 22.05 -1.48 -3.58
N THR A 90 20.83 -1.84 -3.92
CA THR A 90 20.24 -3.12 -3.51
C THR A 90 19.54 -3.80 -4.68
N PHE A 91 19.42 -5.11 -4.61
CA PHE A 91 18.77 -5.89 -5.68
C PHE A 91 17.24 -5.77 -5.58
N THR A 92 16.63 -5.02 -6.49
CA THR A 92 15.20 -4.71 -6.52
C THR A 92 14.46 -5.30 -7.72
N LYS A 93 15.06 -6.26 -8.42
CA LYS A 93 14.48 -6.87 -9.65
C LYS A 93 14.05 -5.84 -10.70
N GLY A 94 14.83 -4.77 -10.87
CA GLY A 94 14.58 -3.72 -11.87
C GLY A 94 13.55 -2.66 -11.48
N ILE A 95 13.21 -2.56 -10.19
CA ILE A 95 12.35 -1.50 -9.66
C ILE A 95 13.22 -0.45 -8.98
N ASN A 96 13.03 0.82 -9.33
CA ASN A 96 13.61 1.95 -8.62
C ASN A 96 12.64 2.46 -7.57
N TYR A 97 13.15 2.72 -6.38
CA TYR A 97 12.44 3.38 -5.29
C TYR A 97 13.06 4.76 -5.08
N VAL A 98 12.25 5.79 -5.07
CA VAL A 98 12.69 7.17 -4.87
C VAL A 98 11.90 7.77 -3.73
N GLY A 99 12.60 8.43 -2.79
CA GLY A 99 12.00 9.18 -1.69
C GLY A 99 12.54 10.60 -1.66
N LEU A 100 11.66 11.59 -1.65
CA LEU A 100 11.99 12.98 -1.37
C LEU A 100 11.65 13.28 0.09
N TYR A 101 12.63 13.75 0.85
CA TYR A 101 12.51 14.02 2.28
C TYR A 101 12.58 15.52 2.50
N PHE A 102 11.47 16.11 2.94
CA PHE A 102 11.36 17.53 3.25
C PHE A 102 11.41 17.71 4.77
N ASN A 103 12.40 18.45 5.24
CA ASN A 103 12.55 18.76 6.66
C ASN A 103 11.54 19.84 7.06
N LEU A 104 10.62 19.51 7.95
CA LEU A 104 9.56 20.39 8.42
C LEU A 104 9.92 21.14 9.72
N SER A 105 11.17 21.07 10.21
CA SER A 105 11.60 21.77 11.43
C SER A 105 11.50 23.29 11.34
N CYS A 106 11.30 23.85 10.16
CA CYS A 106 11.08 25.28 9.96
C CYS A 106 9.63 25.72 10.18
N LEU A 107 8.70 24.76 10.28
CA LEU A 107 7.28 25.02 10.48
C LEU A 107 6.94 25.15 11.97
N THR A 108 5.96 25.96 12.27
CA THR A 108 5.32 26.02 13.59
C THR A 108 4.35 24.86 13.80
N GLU A 109 3.90 24.63 15.03
CA GLU A 109 2.95 23.57 15.36
C GLU A 109 1.63 23.71 14.56
N ASP A 110 1.11 24.91 14.42
CA ASP A 110 -0.10 25.18 13.63
C ASP A 110 0.11 24.90 12.13
N GLU A 111 1.30 25.21 11.61
CA GLU A 111 1.62 24.94 10.20
C GLU A 111 1.81 23.46 9.89
N LEU A 112 2.14 22.62 10.87
CA LEU A 112 2.24 21.16 10.69
C LEU A 112 0.90 20.54 10.31
N PHE A 113 -0.25 21.08 10.77
CA PHE A 113 -1.58 20.63 10.35
C PHE A 113 -1.80 20.85 8.85
N TYR A 114 -1.35 21.98 8.32
CA TYR A 114 -1.44 22.25 6.87
C TYR A 114 -0.49 21.34 6.06
N ALA A 115 0.67 21.02 6.61
CA ALA A 115 1.59 20.08 5.98
C ALA A 115 1.00 18.67 5.94
N ASP A 116 0.24 18.26 6.95
CA ASP A 116 -0.46 16.98 7.00
C ASP A 116 -1.54 16.90 5.92
N ILE A 117 -2.40 17.92 5.83
CA ILE A 117 -3.39 18.04 4.76
C ILE A 117 -2.69 18.01 3.38
N LEU A 118 -1.59 18.76 3.23
CA LEU A 118 -0.81 18.76 1.99
C LEU A 118 -0.33 17.35 1.63
N SER A 119 0.14 16.58 2.61
CA SER A 119 0.61 15.21 2.38
C SER A 119 -0.51 14.30 1.87
N ASP A 120 -1.74 14.50 2.33
CA ASP A 120 -2.89 13.70 1.91
C ASP A 120 -3.38 14.02 0.50
N ILE A 121 -3.28 15.27 0.07
CA ILE A 121 -3.81 15.73 -1.23
C ILE A 121 -2.80 15.67 -2.35
N ILE A 122 -1.51 15.59 -2.06
CA ILE A 122 -0.45 15.59 -3.07
C ILE A 122 -0.63 14.42 -4.06
N GLY A 123 -0.65 14.72 -5.36
CA GLY A 123 -0.91 13.74 -6.42
C GLY A 123 -2.38 13.33 -6.57
N ARG A 124 -3.31 13.93 -5.80
CA ARG A 124 -4.76 13.67 -5.85
C ARG A 124 -5.60 14.87 -6.27
N ILE A 125 -4.97 15.98 -6.55
CA ILE A 125 -5.59 17.22 -7.04
C ILE A 125 -5.08 17.55 -8.42
N ASP A 126 -5.72 18.53 -9.06
CA ASP A 126 -5.31 19.06 -10.36
C ASP A 126 -3.89 19.64 -10.28
N THR A 127 -3.24 19.73 -11.43
CA THR A 127 -1.98 20.45 -11.59
C THR A 127 -2.19 21.58 -12.59
N SER A 128 -1.25 22.51 -12.64
CA SER A 128 -1.28 23.56 -13.67
C SER A 128 -1.17 23.01 -15.11
N GLU A 129 -0.85 21.73 -15.28
CA GLU A 129 -0.72 21.08 -16.59
C GLU A 129 -1.97 20.29 -16.99
N ARG A 130 -2.72 19.73 -16.00
CA ARG A 130 -3.87 18.86 -16.28
C ARG A 130 -4.73 18.56 -15.04
N GLY A 131 -5.94 18.11 -15.31
CA GLY A 131 -6.84 17.62 -14.27
C GLY A 131 -6.37 16.31 -13.63
N TYR A 132 -6.80 16.07 -12.39
CA TYR A 132 -6.37 14.94 -11.55
C TYR A 132 -6.66 13.57 -12.18
N GLU A 133 -7.77 13.43 -12.94
CA GLU A 133 -8.10 12.14 -13.56
C GLU A 133 -7.05 11.72 -14.59
N ALA A 134 -6.57 12.68 -15.39
CA ALA A 134 -5.49 12.45 -16.34
C ALA A 134 -4.16 12.20 -15.62
N LEU A 135 -3.90 12.94 -14.54
CA LEU A 135 -2.72 12.75 -13.69
C LEU A 135 -2.74 11.36 -13.03
N ALA A 136 -3.85 10.97 -12.38
CA ALA A 136 -4.00 9.68 -11.73
C ALA A 136 -3.85 8.51 -12.71
N LYS A 137 -4.41 8.66 -13.92
CA LYS A 137 -4.24 7.66 -14.99
C LYS A 137 -2.77 7.51 -15.38
N ASP A 138 -2.04 8.60 -15.54
CA ASP A 138 -0.63 8.60 -15.92
C ASP A 138 0.25 8.01 -14.81
N ILE A 139 -0.02 8.36 -13.56
CA ILE A 139 0.62 7.75 -12.37
C ILE A 139 0.40 6.24 -12.38
N ASN A 140 -0.84 5.77 -12.52
CA ASN A 140 -1.17 4.34 -12.48
C ASN A 140 -0.59 3.55 -13.67
N MET A 141 -0.38 4.18 -14.81
CA MET A 141 0.20 3.53 -16.00
C MET A 141 1.72 3.42 -15.95
N ASN A 142 2.40 4.35 -15.29
CA ASN A 142 3.85 4.46 -15.36
C ASN A 142 4.55 4.19 -14.04
N LEU A 143 3.87 4.32 -12.90
CA LEU A 143 4.42 4.08 -11.57
C LEU A 143 3.80 2.84 -10.91
N GLY A 144 4.57 2.19 -10.06
CA GLY A 144 4.07 1.15 -9.15
C GLY A 144 3.43 1.72 -7.88
N GLY A 145 3.39 3.04 -7.76
CA GLY A 145 2.77 3.79 -6.67
C GLY A 145 3.47 5.13 -6.45
N LEU A 146 2.68 6.08 -5.96
CA LEU A 146 3.12 7.37 -5.44
C LEU A 146 2.35 7.62 -4.14
N SER A 147 3.04 7.97 -3.08
CA SER A 147 2.46 8.27 -1.78
C SER A 147 3.20 9.41 -1.10
N SER A 148 2.51 10.09 -0.23
CA SER A 148 3.11 11.06 0.69
C SER A 148 2.63 10.79 2.10
N ASP A 149 3.48 11.04 3.07
CA ASP A 149 3.17 10.93 4.49
C ASP A 149 4.07 11.84 5.33
N ILE A 150 3.61 12.17 6.53
CA ILE A 150 4.41 12.86 7.54
C ILE A 150 4.86 11.88 8.61
N THR A 151 6.10 12.00 9.02
CA THR A 151 6.67 11.19 10.09
C THR A 151 7.66 12.01 10.92
N ALA A 152 7.93 11.55 12.13
CA ALA A 152 8.99 12.08 12.97
C ALA A 152 10.06 11.03 13.17
N ILE A 153 11.29 11.33 12.84
CA ILE A 153 12.44 10.46 13.04
C ILE A 153 13.22 10.94 14.26
N SER A 154 13.30 10.09 15.29
CA SER A 154 14.10 10.36 16.47
C SER A 154 15.59 10.33 16.12
N LYS A 155 16.37 11.21 16.72
CA LYS A 155 17.82 11.16 16.62
C LYS A 155 18.37 10.02 17.47
N ASP A 156 19.34 9.30 16.90
CA ASP A 156 19.97 8.18 17.57
C ASP A 156 20.53 8.59 18.94
N GLY A 157 20.25 7.80 19.97
CA GLY A 157 20.67 8.03 21.35
C GLY A 157 19.98 9.20 22.08
N LYS A 158 19.02 9.92 21.45
CA LYS A 158 18.33 11.07 22.04
C LYS A 158 16.82 10.91 21.99
N ARG A 159 16.21 10.68 23.17
CA ARG A 159 14.75 10.44 23.26
C ARG A 159 13.90 11.67 22.95
N ASP A 160 14.41 12.86 23.25
CA ASP A 160 13.65 14.12 23.18
C ASP A 160 13.98 14.95 21.92
N GLU A 161 14.86 14.45 21.03
CA GLU A 161 15.17 15.10 19.77
C GLU A 161 14.63 14.30 18.60
N PHE A 162 13.83 14.95 17.76
CA PHE A 162 13.29 14.35 16.53
C PHE A 162 13.35 15.36 15.38
N THR A 163 13.25 14.86 14.18
CA THR A 163 13.12 15.67 12.96
C THR A 163 11.80 15.34 12.30
N PRO A 164 10.84 16.28 12.22
CA PRO A 164 9.62 16.08 11.45
C PRO A 164 9.94 16.13 9.95
N LEU A 165 9.42 15.17 9.20
CA LEU A 165 9.65 15.03 7.76
C LEU A 165 8.35 14.81 7.03
N MET A 166 8.15 15.50 5.91
CA MET A 166 7.21 15.06 4.89
C MET A 166 8.00 14.24 3.86
N ILE A 167 7.49 13.07 3.52
CA ILE A 167 8.18 12.16 2.60
C ILE A 167 7.27 11.85 1.42
N VAL A 168 7.71 12.19 0.22
CA VAL A 168 7.05 11.79 -1.02
C VAL A 168 7.81 10.59 -1.59
N ARG A 169 7.13 9.45 -1.70
CA ARG A 169 7.71 8.19 -2.20
C ARG A 169 7.07 7.79 -3.51
N ALA A 170 7.89 7.32 -4.43
CA ALA A 170 7.41 6.67 -5.64
C ALA A 170 8.29 5.49 -6.02
N LYS A 171 7.71 4.55 -6.76
CA LYS A 171 8.43 3.41 -7.32
C LYS A 171 8.03 3.19 -8.77
N ALA A 172 8.99 2.79 -9.59
CA ALA A 172 8.73 2.46 -10.99
C ALA A 172 9.74 1.43 -11.52
N LEU A 173 9.39 0.77 -12.62
CA LEU A 173 10.36 -0.01 -13.37
C LEU A 173 11.53 0.87 -13.82
N HIS A 174 12.72 0.29 -13.97
CA HIS A 174 13.90 1.03 -14.41
C HIS A 174 13.69 1.76 -15.74
N SER A 175 12.99 1.15 -16.68
CA SER A 175 12.63 1.75 -17.97
C SER A 175 11.67 2.96 -17.84
N LYS A 176 11.00 3.10 -16.69
CA LYS A 176 10.04 4.17 -16.38
C LYS A 176 10.61 5.25 -15.45
N LEU A 177 11.90 5.23 -15.19
CA LEU A 177 12.55 6.24 -14.34
C LEU A 177 12.36 7.67 -14.83
N PRO A 178 12.43 7.98 -16.14
CA PRO A 178 12.12 9.33 -16.64
C PRO A 178 10.68 9.77 -16.34
N ASP A 179 9.70 8.87 -16.51
CA ASP A 179 8.30 9.14 -16.16
C ASP A 179 8.13 9.38 -14.66
N LEU A 180 8.82 8.61 -13.82
CA LEU A 180 8.81 8.78 -12.37
C LEU A 180 9.32 10.18 -11.99
N CYS A 181 10.47 10.60 -12.51
CA CYS A 181 11.03 11.92 -12.23
C CYS A 181 10.09 13.05 -12.69
N ARG A 182 9.50 12.93 -13.89
CA ARG A 182 8.53 13.88 -14.42
C ARG A 182 7.30 13.99 -13.54
N LEU A 183 6.70 12.85 -13.17
CA LEU A 183 5.48 12.82 -12.36
C LEU A 183 5.69 13.32 -10.93
N ILE A 184 6.80 12.94 -10.28
CA ILE A 184 7.14 13.51 -8.96
C ILE A 184 7.30 15.04 -9.06
N ASN A 185 8.02 15.53 -10.07
CA ASN A 185 8.19 16.96 -10.25
C ASN A 185 6.85 17.67 -10.47
N GLU A 186 5.96 17.07 -11.26
CA GLU A 186 4.62 17.62 -11.53
C GLU A 186 3.79 17.73 -10.24
N VAL A 187 3.68 16.64 -9.47
CA VAL A 187 2.84 16.64 -8.25
C VAL A 187 3.41 17.52 -7.14
N VAL A 188 4.74 17.69 -7.08
CA VAL A 188 5.38 18.50 -6.03
C VAL A 188 5.44 19.98 -6.39
N GLN A 189 5.65 20.32 -7.66
CA GLN A 189 5.91 21.70 -8.07
C GLN A 189 4.72 22.38 -8.77
N LYS A 190 3.72 21.61 -9.25
CA LYS A 190 2.68 22.13 -10.13
C LYS A 190 1.27 21.83 -9.62
N ALA A 191 1.13 21.38 -8.38
CA ALA A 191 -0.17 21.16 -7.75
C ALA A 191 -0.99 22.45 -7.75
N ASP A 192 -2.27 22.36 -8.11
CA ASP A 192 -3.21 23.47 -8.13
C ASP A 192 -4.17 23.36 -6.95
N TYR A 193 -4.05 24.26 -6.00
CA TYR A 193 -4.82 24.31 -4.77
C TYR A 193 -6.07 25.20 -4.88
N SER A 194 -6.48 25.63 -6.08
CA SER A 194 -7.58 26.56 -6.28
C SER A 194 -8.98 25.91 -6.27
N ASP A 195 -9.10 24.58 -6.36
CA ASP A 195 -10.39 23.87 -6.30
C ASP A 195 -10.78 23.49 -4.87
N ASP A 196 -11.49 24.39 -4.20
CA ASP A 196 -11.99 24.21 -2.83
C ASP A 196 -12.89 22.97 -2.65
N ARG A 197 -13.56 22.51 -3.72
CA ARG A 197 -14.48 21.35 -3.65
C ARG A 197 -13.75 20.01 -3.49
N ARG A 198 -12.45 19.97 -3.77
CA ARG A 198 -11.61 18.80 -3.58
C ARG A 198 -10.81 18.81 -2.28
N LEU A 199 -10.76 19.98 -1.64
CA LEU A 199 -10.09 20.16 -0.37
C LEU A 199 -11.03 19.94 0.84
N THR A 200 -12.34 19.79 0.58
CA THR A 200 -13.39 19.46 1.55
C THR A 200 -13.85 18.00 1.38
#